data_eb93e6ca0fb6a9f4a631faf209efe97e
#
_entry.id   eb93e6ca0fb6a9f4a631faf209efe97e
#
_cell.length_a   1.000
_cell.length_b   1.000
_cell.length_c   1.000
_cell.angle_alpha   90.00
_cell.angle_beta   90.00
_cell.angle_gamma   90.00
#
_symmetry.space_group_name_H-M   'P 1'
#
loop_
_entity.id
_entity.type
_entity.pdbx_description
1 polymer ?
#
loop_
_entity_poly.entity_id
_entity_poly.type
_entity_poly.pdbx_seq_one_letter_code
_entity_poly.pdbx_strand_id
1 'polypeptide(L)'
;MSGDVFGNGMLLSRHIRLVGAFDHRHIFLDPNPDAASSFVERQRLFELPRSSWADYDKSLISEGGGVWDRTVKSVPIAESVRIALGLAEGVTKLSPPELMQAILSAPVDLLWNGGIGTYVKASTETNAQVGDKSNDAVRVDGQDLRVKVIGEGGNLGVTALGRIEFSASGGHINTDAIDNSAGVDCSDHEVNIKILLDSLVRSQLLPTQERNPLLASMTDDVAALVLADNIAQNALLGISRVTASQMLGVHRRQLTDLTKARGLDRKLEALPTDKEIERRLEAGVGLTSPELATLTAHVKLSLKDDLLATELPDNDFFAQQIPQYFPTAVRDRFETEIKAHPLRRQIVATMLVNEVIDNGGITYAYRLAEETGASSTDSIRAYAAVREVFALDEVWSRIRSAGVSAEIENELIVESCRLLDRASRWFLANRPQPIAVGAEVARYSAAYRATAPLVPGLLAGHQLDDLLVRAQSVIDRGAPEALALDVFRLLDVYCLLDIADIADIADHDIAEVAELYYALDAHLGIDWLLSAVSGLERGDRWHSLARLALRDDLYSSLRQLTMEVLAGGEPGESPQEKIDEWESTNASRLSRARAALVEIFESGTLDLATLSVAARQVRSMVRSMGTRSEVGR
;
A
#
# COMPACT_ATOMS: atom_id res chain seq x y z
N MET A 1 27.91 -7.58 7.98
CA MET A 1 26.67 -8.32 8.04
C MET A 1 26.79 -9.81 8.33
N SER A 2 27.89 -10.24 8.79
CA SER A 2 28.06 -11.54 9.43
C SER A 2 27.83 -11.43 10.93
N GLY A 3 26.86 -10.62 11.35
CA GLY A 3 26.50 -10.47 12.74
C GLY A 3 26.12 -11.77 13.41
N ASP A 4 25.67 -11.69 14.63
CA ASP A 4 25.24 -12.86 15.40
C ASP A 4 24.00 -13.51 14.76
N VAL A 5 24.27 -14.38 13.80
CA VAL A 5 23.25 -15.14 13.08
C VAL A 5 22.45 -16.06 14.02
N PHE A 6 23.05 -16.50 15.12
CA PHE A 6 22.39 -17.35 16.12
C PHE A 6 21.28 -16.58 16.87
N GLY A 7 21.51 -15.32 17.20
CA GLY A 7 20.51 -14.50 17.91
C GLY A 7 19.34 -14.02 17.05
N ASN A 8 19.48 -14.03 15.73
CA ASN A 8 18.46 -13.52 14.83
C ASN A 8 17.20 -14.40 14.86
N GLY A 9 16.08 -13.82 15.22
CA GLY A 9 14.79 -14.49 15.36
C GLY A 9 14.53 -15.14 16.72
N MET A 10 15.49 -15.19 17.62
CA MET A 10 15.32 -15.83 18.95
C MET A 10 14.19 -15.22 19.77
N LEU A 11 13.96 -13.90 19.66
CA LEU A 11 13.01 -13.16 20.48
C LEU A 11 11.82 -12.60 19.67
N LEU A 12 11.48 -13.17 18.52
CA LEU A 12 10.38 -12.69 17.67
C LEU A 12 9.05 -12.59 18.41
N SER A 13 8.70 -13.61 19.20
CA SER A 13 7.45 -13.63 19.94
C SER A 13 7.50 -14.57 21.14
N ARG A 14 6.79 -14.18 22.21
CA ARG A 14 6.58 -15.01 23.42
C ARG A 14 5.66 -16.20 23.19
N HIS A 15 4.93 -16.20 22.08
CA HIS A 15 3.94 -17.25 21.76
C HIS A 15 4.52 -18.34 20.85
N ILE A 16 5.76 -18.20 20.37
CA ILE A 16 6.40 -19.19 19.51
C ILE A 16 6.71 -20.46 20.29
N ARG A 17 6.18 -21.58 19.78
CA ARG A 17 6.53 -22.94 20.17
C ARG A 17 7.64 -23.43 19.24
N LEU A 18 8.89 -23.32 19.68
CA LEU A 18 10.05 -23.66 18.85
C LEU A 18 10.22 -25.18 18.76
N VAL A 19 9.71 -25.78 17.69
CA VAL A 19 9.76 -27.23 17.46
C VAL A 19 11.13 -27.70 17.01
N GLY A 20 11.81 -26.92 16.18
CA GLY A 20 13.13 -27.29 15.67
C GLY A 20 13.93 -26.08 15.24
N ALA A 21 15.24 -26.19 15.32
CA ALA A 21 16.18 -25.20 14.82
C ALA A 21 17.51 -25.86 14.47
N PHE A 22 18.29 -25.21 13.62
CA PHE A 22 19.65 -25.65 13.36
C PHE A 22 20.56 -24.46 13.03
N ASP A 23 21.83 -24.63 13.31
CA ASP A 23 22.90 -23.72 12.91
C ASP A 23 24.05 -24.49 12.20
N HIS A 24 25.20 -23.85 12.06
CA HIS A 24 26.37 -24.47 11.42
C HIS A 24 27.00 -25.61 12.26
N ARG A 25 26.61 -25.79 13.53
CA ARG A 25 27.18 -26.79 14.43
C ARG A 25 26.15 -27.79 15.00
N HIS A 26 24.94 -27.32 15.32
CA HIS A 26 23.97 -28.07 16.09
C HIS A 26 22.61 -28.15 15.42
N ILE A 27 21.86 -29.19 15.79
CA ILE A 27 20.44 -29.34 15.48
C ILE A 27 19.70 -29.45 16.81
N PHE A 28 18.72 -28.60 17.03
CA PHE A 28 17.83 -28.57 18.19
C PHE A 28 16.44 -29.09 17.79
N LEU A 29 15.85 -29.93 18.62
CA LEU A 29 14.46 -30.41 18.49
C LEU A 29 13.76 -30.39 19.84
N ASP A 30 12.54 -29.89 19.87
CA ASP A 30 11.61 -30.00 20.96
C ASP A 30 10.22 -30.29 20.38
N PRO A 31 9.74 -31.54 20.41
CA PRO A 31 8.50 -31.93 19.74
C PRO A 31 7.23 -31.36 20.38
N ASN A 32 7.29 -30.94 21.64
CA ASN A 32 6.15 -30.35 22.35
C ASN A 32 6.59 -29.19 23.27
N PRO A 33 7.13 -28.08 22.70
CA PRO A 33 7.70 -27.00 23.48
C PRO A 33 6.63 -26.22 24.27
N ASP A 34 6.95 -25.87 25.50
CA ASP A 34 6.22 -24.83 26.24
C ASP A 34 6.70 -23.46 25.80
N ALA A 35 5.79 -22.64 25.28
CA ALA A 35 6.14 -21.34 24.69
C ALA A 35 6.78 -20.39 25.71
N ALA A 36 6.31 -20.37 26.96
CA ALA A 36 6.77 -19.43 27.97
C ALA A 36 8.19 -19.77 28.46
N SER A 37 8.44 -21.02 28.85
CA SER A 37 9.78 -21.47 29.27
C SER A 37 10.79 -21.42 28.13
N SER A 38 10.38 -21.81 26.91
CA SER A 38 11.18 -21.69 25.70
C SER A 38 11.58 -20.23 25.41
N PHE A 39 10.68 -19.26 25.61
CA PHE A 39 11.02 -17.86 25.41
C PHE A 39 12.04 -17.35 26.42
N VAL A 40 11.86 -17.67 27.71
CA VAL A 40 12.81 -17.28 28.77
C VAL A 40 14.19 -17.88 28.51
N GLU A 41 14.28 -19.13 28.08
CA GLU A 41 15.54 -19.77 27.76
C GLU A 41 16.19 -19.18 26.49
N ARG A 42 15.40 -18.86 25.46
CA ARG A 42 15.91 -18.16 24.26
C ARG A 42 16.42 -16.77 24.61
N GLN A 43 15.77 -16.04 25.53
CA GLN A 43 16.23 -14.76 26.01
C GLN A 43 17.57 -14.91 26.75
N ARG A 44 17.70 -15.92 27.64
CA ARG A 44 18.97 -16.21 28.32
C ARG A 44 20.10 -16.50 27.32
N LEU A 45 19.83 -17.29 26.28
CA LEU A 45 20.82 -17.58 25.22
C LEU A 45 21.18 -16.33 24.40
N PHE A 46 20.20 -15.47 24.13
CA PHE A 46 20.43 -14.20 23.41
C PHE A 46 21.37 -13.26 24.18
N GLU A 47 21.21 -13.19 25.50
CA GLU A 47 22.03 -12.35 26.38
C GLU A 47 23.42 -12.98 26.69
N LEU A 48 23.57 -14.28 26.48
CA LEU A 48 24.82 -15.01 26.78
C LEU A 48 25.84 -14.81 25.66
N PRO A 49 27.04 -14.24 25.96
CA PRO A 49 28.09 -14.07 24.96
C PRO A 49 28.53 -15.38 24.32
N ARG A 50 28.55 -15.44 22.98
CA ARG A 50 28.99 -16.61 22.21
C ARG A 50 28.19 -17.88 22.46
N SER A 51 26.92 -17.76 22.77
CA SER A 51 26.02 -18.89 22.97
C SER A 51 25.83 -19.74 21.70
N SER A 52 25.33 -20.95 21.89
CA SER A 52 24.93 -21.89 20.85
C SER A 52 23.78 -22.77 21.33
N TRP A 53 23.18 -23.58 20.47
CA TRP A 53 22.16 -24.55 20.89
C TRP A 53 22.65 -25.57 21.92
N ALA A 54 23.98 -25.82 22.01
CA ALA A 54 24.55 -26.68 23.03
C ALA A 54 24.39 -26.13 24.46
N ASP A 55 24.22 -24.81 24.60
CA ASP A 55 24.04 -24.10 25.87
C ASP A 55 22.58 -24.06 26.34
N TYR A 56 21.64 -24.60 25.54
CA TYR A 56 20.22 -24.69 25.89
C TYR A 56 20.03 -25.64 27.08
N ASP A 57 19.21 -25.24 28.06
CA ASP A 57 18.88 -26.11 29.19
C ASP A 57 18.05 -27.32 28.74
N LYS A 58 18.72 -28.46 28.71
CA LYS A 58 18.11 -29.73 28.23
C LYS A 58 16.95 -30.20 29.09
N SER A 59 16.82 -29.74 30.34
CA SER A 59 15.70 -30.06 31.20
C SER A 59 14.38 -29.41 30.77
N LEU A 60 14.45 -28.37 29.95
CA LEU A 60 13.29 -27.68 29.38
C LEU A 60 12.80 -28.31 28.07
N ILE A 61 13.57 -29.23 27.49
CA ILE A 61 13.22 -29.92 26.25
C ILE A 61 12.25 -31.06 26.56
N SER A 62 11.15 -31.13 25.83
CA SER A 62 10.15 -32.20 26.02
C SER A 62 10.69 -33.58 25.60
N GLU A 63 10.02 -34.65 26.10
CA GLU A 63 10.44 -36.03 25.87
C GLU A 63 10.61 -36.35 24.37
N GLY A 64 11.75 -36.95 24.03
CA GLY A 64 12.13 -37.30 22.67
C GLY A 64 12.91 -36.24 21.92
N GLY A 65 12.92 -34.99 22.43
CA GLY A 65 13.73 -33.91 21.88
C GLY A 65 15.18 -33.94 22.35
N GLY A 66 15.98 -32.98 21.90
CA GLY A 66 17.40 -32.86 22.26
C GLY A 66 18.19 -31.92 21.40
N VAL A 67 19.50 -31.89 21.65
CA VAL A 67 20.48 -31.14 20.85
C VAL A 67 21.59 -32.08 20.40
N TRP A 68 21.86 -32.09 19.11
CA TRP A 68 22.86 -32.94 18.48
C TRP A 68 23.88 -32.12 17.68
N ASP A 69 25.13 -32.57 17.71
CA ASP A 69 26.17 -32.04 16.82
C ASP A 69 25.94 -32.51 15.38
N ARG A 70 26.12 -31.66 14.40
CA ARG A 70 25.96 -32.00 12.96
C ARG A 70 26.97 -33.02 12.41
N THR A 71 28.02 -33.33 13.17
CA THR A 71 29.04 -34.33 12.81
C THR A 71 28.67 -35.76 13.18
N VAL A 72 27.57 -35.98 13.92
CA VAL A 72 27.11 -37.33 14.27
C VAL A 72 26.68 -38.10 13.02
N LYS A 73 26.84 -39.42 13.03
CA LYS A 73 26.40 -40.26 11.90
C LYS A 73 24.90 -40.28 11.70
N SER A 74 24.15 -40.29 12.79
CA SER A 74 22.69 -40.32 12.76
C SER A 74 22.13 -39.81 14.08
N VAL A 75 20.95 -39.20 14.00
CA VAL A 75 20.13 -38.76 15.13
C VAL A 75 18.96 -39.73 15.31
N PRO A 76 18.74 -40.26 16.51
CA PRO A 76 17.57 -41.11 16.80
C PRO A 76 16.29 -40.22 16.73
N ILE A 77 15.24 -40.76 16.13
CA ILE A 77 13.95 -40.06 15.99
C ILE A 77 12.94 -40.76 16.90
N ALA A 78 12.58 -40.10 17.98
CA ALA A 78 11.50 -40.54 18.85
C ALA A 78 10.14 -40.38 18.15
N GLU A 79 9.13 -41.10 18.60
CA GLU A 79 7.79 -41.08 18.04
C GLU A 79 7.18 -39.62 18.09
N SER A 80 7.39 -38.92 19.20
CA SER A 80 6.96 -37.52 19.34
C SER A 80 7.59 -36.60 18.30
N VAL A 81 8.89 -36.75 18.02
CA VAL A 81 9.61 -36.01 16.97
C VAL A 81 9.11 -36.40 15.58
N ARG A 82 8.90 -37.70 15.34
CA ARG A 82 8.36 -38.20 14.06
C ARG A 82 7.03 -37.54 13.73
N ILE A 83 6.13 -37.46 14.72
CA ILE A 83 4.82 -36.81 14.56
C ILE A 83 4.97 -35.31 14.37
N ALA A 84 5.77 -34.61 15.18
CA ALA A 84 5.96 -33.18 15.11
C ALA A 84 6.55 -32.71 13.76
N LEU A 85 7.47 -33.49 13.19
CA LEU A 85 8.05 -33.22 11.87
C LEU A 85 7.22 -33.80 10.71
N GLY A 86 6.14 -34.53 10.98
CA GLY A 86 5.28 -35.19 10.00
C GLY A 86 6.03 -36.18 9.11
N LEU A 87 6.90 -36.98 9.70
CA LEU A 87 7.67 -38.01 9.02
C LEU A 87 6.86 -39.29 8.85
N ALA A 88 7.21 -40.11 7.86
CA ALA A 88 6.58 -41.39 7.58
C ALA A 88 6.70 -42.37 8.76
N GLU A 89 5.76 -43.32 8.86
CA GLU A 89 5.84 -44.40 9.82
C GLU A 89 7.12 -45.23 9.67
N GLY A 90 7.70 -45.65 10.78
CA GLY A 90 8.93 -46.47 10.78
C GLY A 90 10.24 -45.70 10.67
N VAL A 91 10.22 -44.39 10.53
CA VAL A 91 11.45 -43.57 10.60
C VAL A 91 11.91 -43.48 12.05
N THR A 92 13.01 -44.18 12.37
CA THR A 92 13.59 -44.22 13.73
C THR A 92 14.95 -43.51 13.84
N LYS A 93 15.57 -43.15 12.74
CA LYS A 93 16.84 -42.42 12.70
C LYS A 93 16.97 -41.67 11.38
N LEU A 94 17.65 -40.53 11.38
CA LEU A 94 18.02 -39.73 10.21
C LEU A 94 19.47 -39.28 10.32
N SER A 95 20.17 -39.11 9.19
CA SER A 95 21.44 -38.37 9.17
C SER A 95 21.17 -36.87 9.44
N PRO A 96 22.15 -36.09 9.90
CA PRO A 96 22.00 -34.65 10.09
C PRO A 96 21.43 -33.89 8.88
N PRO A 97 21.90 -34.09 7.64
CA PRO A 97 21.31 -33.44 6.46
C PRO A 97 19.82 -33.81 6.24
N GLU A 98 19.47 -35.10 6.34
CA GLU A 98 18.08 -35.55 6.21
C GLU A 98 17.18 -34.96 7.31
N LEU A 99 17.69 -34.84 8.54
CA LEU A 99 16.95 -34.21 9.64
C LEU A 99 16.74 -32.71 9.41
N MET A 100 17.73 -32.02 8.87
CA MET A 100 17.59 -30.59 8.50
C MET A 100 16.57 -30.39 7.39
N GLN A 101 16.55 -31.25 6.37
CA GLN A 101 15.50 -31.25 5.34
C GLN A 101 14.11 -31.51 5.98
N ALA A 102 14.03 -32.45 6.93
CA ALA A 102 12.79 -32.73 7.63
C ALA A 102 12.29 -31.54 8.47
N ILE A 103 13.20 -30.78 9.10
CA ILE A 103 12.86 -29.54 9.83
C ILE A 103 12.35 -28.46 8.85
N LEU A 104 13.02 -28.25 7.72
CA LEU A 104 12.60 -27.29 6.71
C LEU A 104 11.22 -27.60 6.14
N SER A 105 10.90 -28.88 5.95
CA SER A 105 9.63 -29.36 5.41
C SER A 105 8.59 -29.72 6.49
N ALA A 106 8.82 -29.36 7.77
CA ALA A 106 7.92 -29.69 8.86
C ALA A 106 6.55 -28.99 8.72
N PRO A 107 5.43 -29.63 9.10
CA PRO A 107 4.09 -29.04 9.04
C PRO A 107 3.85 -28.11 10.24
N VAL A 108 4.59 -27.01 10.29
CA VAL A 108 4.51 -25.98 11.33
C VAL A 108 3.99 -24.66 10.73
N ASP A 109 3.69 -23.68 11.57
CA ASP A 109 3.12 -22.42 11.06
C ASP A 109 4.17 -21.49 10.46
N LEU A 110 5.38 -21.41 11.05
CA LEU A 110 6.42 -20.45 10.69
C LEU A 110 7.75 -21.15 10.45
N LEU A 111 8.39 -20.84 9.33
CA LEU A 111 9.81 -21.05 9.06
C LEU A 111 10.53 -19.70 9.13
N TRP A 112 11.49 -19.55 10.03
CA TRP A 112 12.32 -18.36 10.14
C TRP A 112 13.75 -18.66 9.67
N ASN A 113 14.17 -17.95 8.61
CA ASN A 113 15.56 -18.01 8.16
C ASN A 113 16.37 -16.90 8.84
N GLY A 114 17.05 -17.22 9.92
CA GLY A 114 17.84 -16.26 10.71
C GLY A 114 19.30 -16.11 10.28
N GLY A 115 19.76 -16.84 9.25
CA GLY A 115 21.18 -16.94 8.98
C GLY A 115 21.57 -17.04 7.51
N ILE A 116 22.87 -17.25 7.30
CA ILE A 116 23.49 -17.37 5.98
C ILE A 116 23.24 -18.74 5.37
N GLY A 117 23.00 -18.77 4.08
CA GLY A 117 22.81 -19.97 3.27
C GLY A 117 21.47 -19.98 2.56
N THR A 118 21.42 -20.62 1.39
CA THR A 118 20.21 -20.77 0.59
C THR A 118 19.65 -22.17 0.77
N TYR A 119 18.60 -22.28 1.55
CA TYR A 119 17.99 -23.52 2.00
C TYR A 119 16.78 -23.97 1.18
N VAL A 120 16.17 -23.02 0.45
CA VAL A 120 14.99 -23.29 -0.36
C VAL A 120 15.21 -22.76 -1.77
N LYS A 121 14.87 -23.58 -2.79
CA LYS A 121 14.90 -23.21 -4.20
C LYS A 121 13.57 -23.55 -4.88
N ALA A 122 13.34 -23.10 -6.10
CA ALA A 122 12.24 -23.61 -6.89
C ALA A 122 12.53 -25.05 -7.38
N SER A 123 11.49 -25.84 -7.57
CA SER A 123 11.58 -27.19 -8.14
C SER A 123 12.20 -27.19 -9.55
N THR A 124 12.05 -26.07 -10.25
CA THR A 124 12.62 -25.84 -11.60
C THR A 124 14.10 -25.45 -11.60
N GLU A 125 14.69 -25.16 -10.45
CA GLU A 125 16.09 -24.80 -10.30
C GLU A 125 16.95 -26.02 -9.92
N THR A 126 18.16 -26.06 -10.43
CA THR A 126 19.18 -27.04 -10.00
C THR A 126 20.05 -26.45 -8.88
N ASN A 127 20.66 -27.29 -8.05
CA ASN A 127 21.63 -26.84 -7.04
C ASN A 127 22.79 -26.04 -7.64
N ALA A 128 23.21 -26.40 -8.87
CA ALA A 128 24.27 -25.67 -9.56
C ALA A 128 23.86 -24.23 -9.94
N GLN A 129 22.59 -24.00 -10.26
CA GLN A 129 22.07 -22.66 -10.55
C GLN A 129 21.98 -21.82 -9.28
N VAL A 130 21.64 -22.41 -8.13
CA VAL A 130 21.64 -21.73 -6.83
C VAL A 130 23.04 -21.27 -6.42
N GLY A 131 24.07 -22.06 -6.70
CA GLY A 131 25.49 -21.70 -6.49
C GLY A 131 26.00 -21.80 -5.05
N ASP A 132 25.18 -22.22 -4.09
CA ASP A 132 25.55 -22.45 -2.68
C ASP A 132 25.78 -23.93 -2.39
N LYS A 133 26.98 -24.42 -2.77
CA LYS A 133 27.38 -25.83 -2.59
C LYS A 133 27.33 -26.32 -1.14
N SER A 134 27.55 -25.44 -0.19
CA SER A 134 27.62 -25.80 1.25
C SER A 134 26.29 -26.36 1.75
N ASN A 135 25.18 -25.95 1.14
CA ASN A 135 23.83 -26.32 1.55
C ASN A 135 23.12 -27.27 0.58
N ASP A 136 23.79 -27.76 -0.47
CA ASP A 136 23.18 -28.66 -1.45
C ASP A 136 22.53 -29.91 -0.82
N ALA A 137 23.15 -30.48 0.23
CA ALA A 137 22.68 -31.67 0.90
C ALA A 137 21.46 -31.45 1.82
N VAL A 138 21.14 -30.18 2.13
CA VAL A 138 20.04 -29.81 3.04
C VAL A 138 18.94 -29.03 2.35
N ARG A 139 19.17 -28.54 1.13
CA ARG A 139 18.22 -27.71 0.39
C ARG A 139 16.98 -28.49 -0.01
N VAL A 140 15.84 -27.82 0.09
CA VAL A 140 14.51 -28.34 -0.29
C VAL A 140 13.88 -27.48 -1.39
N ASP A 141 12.84 -27.99 -2.03
CA ASP A 141 12.07 -27.25 -3.03
C ASP A 141 10.93 -26.48 -2.37
N GLY A 142 10.60 -25.29 -2.90
CA GLY A 142 9.55 -24.43 -2.37
C GLY A 142 8.18 -25.10 -2.34
N GLN A 143 7.86 -25.94 -3.33
CA GLN A 143 6.63 -26.73 -3.38
C GLN A 143 6.51 -27.79 -2.29
N ASP A 144 7.62 -28.23 -1.70
CA ASP A 144 7.65 -29.29 -0.66
C ASP A 144 7.49 -28.72 0.76
N LEU A 145 7.43 -27.40 0.90
CA LEU A 145 7.24 -26.72 2.17
C LEU A 145 5.80 -26.84 2.63
N ARG A 146 5.62 -27.16 3.92
CA ARG A 146 4.30 -27.33 4.55
C ARG A 146 4.00 -26.26 5.58
N VAL A 147 4.86 -25.27 5.72
CA VAL A 147 4.67 -24.10 6.58
C VAL A 147 3.66 -23.15 5.97
N LYS A 148 3.04 -22.30 6.79
CA LYS A 148 2.11 -21.26 6.30
C LYS A 148 2.85 -19.98 5.94
N VAL A 149 3.88 -19.63 6.72
CA VAL A 149 4.62 -18.37 6.59
C VAL A 149 6.12 -18.63 6.60
N ILE A 150 6.84 -17.95 5.72
CA ILE A 150 8.31 -17.87 5.76
C ILE A 150 8.69 -16.42 6.05
N GLY A 151 9.56 -16.20 7.04
CA GLY A 151 10.21 -14.93 7.33
C GLY A 151 11.72 -15.03 7.13
N GLU A 152 12.32 -14.02 6.50
CA GLU A 152 13.74 -14.00 6.16
C GLU A 152 14.48 -12.90 6.92
N GLY A 153 14.96 -13.20 8.13
CA GLY A 153 15.84 -12.30 8.90
C GLY A 153 17.29 -12.28 8.40
N GLY A 154 17.64 -13.16 7.47
CA GLY A 154 18.92 -13.21 6.74
C GLY A 154 18.70 -13.05 5.23
N ASN A 155 19.78 -12.80 4.48
CA ASN A 155 19.71 -12.63 3.04
C ASN A 155 19.80 -13.98 2.32
N LEU A 156 19.07 -14.12 1.21
CA LEU A 156 19.16 -15.24 0.27
C LEU A 156 18.85 -16.62 0.88
N GLY A 157 18.01 -16.68 1.89
CA GLY A 157 17.57 -17.96 2.49
C GLY A 157 16.75 -18.81 1.52
N VAL A 158 15.97 -18.13 0.69
CA VAL A 158 15.14 -18.69 -0.37
C VAL A 158 15.54 -18.06 -1.70
N THR A 159 15.59 -18.81 -2.80
CA THR A 159 15.81 -18.21 -4.13
C THR A 159 14.60 -17.38 -4.56
N ALA A 160 14.79 -16.41 -5.45
CA ALA A 160 13.69 -15.59 -5.96
C ALA A 160 12.57 -16.45 -6.57
N LEU A 161 12.92 -17.46 -7.38
CA LEU A 161 11.94 -18.39 -7.94
C LEU A 161 11.31 -19.30 -6.88
N GLY A 162 12.06 -19.71 -5.84
CA GLY A 162 11.55 -20.48 -4.71
C GLY A 162 10.50 -19.72 -3.90
N ARG A 163 10.69 -18.40 -3.69
CA ARG A 163 9.70 -17.53 -3.06
C ARG A 163 8.40 -17.46 -3.88
N ILE A 164 8.53 -17.30 -5.20
CA ILE A 164 7.38 -17.24 -6.12
C ILE A 164 6.64 -18.59 -6.13
N GLU A 165 7.35 -19.70 -6.20
CA GLU A 165 6.77 -21.05 -6.17
C GLU A 165 6.00 -21.29 -4.87
N PHE A 166 6.61 -21.00 -3.72
CA PHE A 166 5.94 -21.13 -2.41
C PHE A 166 4.72 -20.22 -2.29
N SER A 167 4.82 -18.96 -2.72
CA SER A 167 3.71 -18.02 -2.70
C SER A 167 2.58 -18.43 -3.64
N ALA A 168 2.90 -18.96 -4.83
CA ALA A 168 1.91 -19.46 -5.78
C ALA A 168 1.16 -20.70 -5.27
N SER A 169 1.76 -21.45 -4.35
CA SER A 169 1.14 -22.61 -3.68
C SER A 169 0.28 -22.20 -2.46
N GLY A 170 0.10 -20.91 -2.20
CA GLY A 170 -0.71 -20.37 -1.09
C GLY A 170 0.08 -20.04 0.18
N GLY A 171 1.41 -20.19 0.17
CA GLY A 171 2.26 -19.77 1.28
C GLY A 171 2.45 -18.26 1.34
N HIS A 172 2.70 -17.74 2.53
CA HIS A 172 2.96 -16.31 2.76
C HIS A 172 4.47 -16.07 2.88
N ILE A 173 5.02 -15.31 1.95
CA ILE A 173 6.42 -14.88 1.91
C ILE A 173 6.53 -13.56 1.15
N ASN A 174 7.45 -12.69 1.56
CA ASN A 174 7.86 -11.50 0.81
C ASN A 174 9.21 -11.75 0.11
N THR A 175 10.09 -10.75 0.10
CA THR A 175 11.51 -10.90 -0.22
C THR A 175 12.34 -10.69 1.02
N ASP A 176 13.57 -11.18 1.03
CA ASP A 176 14.54 -10.89 2.08
C ASP A 176 14.80 -9.38 2.24
N ALA A 177 14.73 -8.60 1.16
CA ALA A 177 14.85 -7.14 1.19
C ALA A 177 13.74 -6.47 2.03
N ILE A 178 12.53 -7.03 2.05
CA ILE A 178 11.44 -6.55 2.89
C ILE A 178 11.62 -7.05 4.34
N ASP A 179 11.80 -8.35 4.52
CA ASP A 179 11.82 -8.97 5.86
C ASP A 179 13.08 -8.58 6.65
N ASN A 180 14.23 -8.37 5.96
CA ASN A 180 15.51 -7.95 6.54
C ASN A 180 15.82 -6.46 6.24
N SER A 181 14.83 -5.63 6.02
CA SER A 181 15.03 -4.19 5.76
C SER A 181 15.78 -3.48 6.89
N ALA A 182 15.55 -3.88 8.14
CA ALA A 182 16.17 -3.27 9.32
C ALA A 182 17.71 -3.24 9.28
N GLY A 183 18.35 -4.23 8.65
CA GLY A 183 19.82 -4.27 8.54
C GLY A 183 20.41 -3.11 7.73
N VAL A 184 19.71 -2.68 6.69
CA VAL A 184 20.12 -1.55 5.83
C VAL A 184 19.55 -0.24 6.36
N ASP A 185 18.30 -0.21 6.76
CA ASP A 185 17.59 0.97 7.18
C ASP A 185 18.17 1.58 8.48
N CYS A 186 18.51 0.74 9.47
CA CYS A 186 19.28 1.18 10.63
C CYS A 186 20.60 1.87 10.23
N SER A 187 21.31 1.32 9.23
CA SER A 187 22.56 1.91 8.74
C SER A 187 22.32 3.23 8.02
N ASP A 188 21.24 3.38 7.28
CA ASP A 188 20.89 4.63 6.60
C ASP A 188 20.63 5.75 7.63
N HIS A 189 19.78 5.51 8.61
CA HIS A 189 19.53 6.45 9.71
C HIS A 189 20.81 6.77 10.48
N GLU A 190 21.59 5.76 10.86
CA GLU A 190 22.82 5.92 11.61
C GLU A 190 23.84 6.80 10.88
N VAL A 191 24.05 6.57 9.58
CA VAL A 191 25.00 7.36 8.77
C VAL A 191 24.53 8.80 8.66
N ASN A 192 23.27 9.06 8.38
CA ASN A 192 22.73 10.41 8.26
C ASN A 192 22.77 11.16 9.60
N ILE A 193 22.45 10.50 10.71
CA ILE A 193 22.61 11.07 12.07
C ILE A 193 24.07 11.40 12.35
N LYS A 194 25.02 10.52 12.02
CA LYS A 194 26.46 10.77 12.22
C LYS A 194 26.96 11.94 11.39
N ILE A 195 26.52 12.09 10.13
CA ILE A 195 26.84 13.25 9.28
C ILE A 195 26.37 14.53 9.94
N LEU A 196 25.14 14.57 10.47
CA LEU A 196 24.60 15.70 11.21
C LEU A 196 25.45 16.01 12.45
N LEU A 197 25.66 15.02 13.34
CA LEU A 197 26.41 15.21 14.58
C LEU A 197 27.86 15.66 14.34
N ASP A 198 28.52 15.12 13.33
CA ASP A 198 29.88 15.52 12.96
C ASP A 198 29.94 16.95 12.43
N SER A 199 28.89 17.41 11.74
CA SER A 199 28.74 18.81 11.34
C SER A 199 28.54 19.73 12.54
N LEU A 200 27.69 19.34 13.49
CA LEU A 200 27.44 20.08 14.73
C LEU A 200 28.72 20.22 15.61
N VAL A 201 29.51 19.15 15.70
CA VAL A 201 30.79 19.19 16.42
C VAL A 201 31.79 20.14 15.75
N ARG A 202 31.89 20.05 14.41
CA ARG A 202 32.80 20.96 13.65
C ARG A 202 32.40 22.42 13.75
N SER A 203 31.10 22.72 13.80
CA SER A 203 30.59 24.09 13.98
C SER A 203 30.50 24.54 15.43
N GLN A 204 30.97 23.72 16.39
CA GLN A 204 30.96 23.99 17.83
C GLN A 204 29.55 24.16 18.46
N LEU A 205 28.52 23.69 17.77
CA LEU A 205 27.13 23.65 18.28
C LEU A 205 26.88 22.46 19.21
N LEU A 206 27.71 21.41 19.10
CA LEU A 206 27.69 20.23 19.96
C LEU A 206 29.11 19.97 20.53
N PRO A 207 29.30 19.92 21.86
CA PRO A 207 30.56 19.50 22.44
C PRO A 207 30.95 18.08 22.04
N THR A 208 32.22 17.84 21.70
CA THR A 208 32.72 16.53 21.26
C THR A 208 32.38 15.41 22.24
N GLN A 209 32.45 15.67 23.55
CA GLN A 209 32.16 14.69 24.59
C GLN A 209 30.66 14.34 24.70
N GLU A 210 29.75 15.18 24.20
CA GLU A 210 28.32 14.92 24.20
C GLU A 210 27.87 14.08 22.99
N ARG A 211 28.66 14.03 21.91
CA ARG A 211 28.32 13.37 20.66
C ARG A 211 27.94 11.89 20.83
N ASN A 212 28.80 11.10 21.45
CA ASN A 212 28.58 9.67 21.61
C ASN A 212 27.45 9.34 22.62
N PRO A 213 27.35 10.02 23.78
CA PRO A 213 26.15 9.87 24.62
C PRO A 213 24.84 10.21 23.93
N LEU A 214 24.81 11.30 23.14
CA LEU A 214 23.62 11.66 22.36
C LEU A 214 23.28 10.59 21.30
N LEU A 215 24.28 10.10 20.57
CA LEU A 215 24.08 9.02 19.61
C LEU A 215 23.51 7.76 20.28
N ALA A 216 24.06 7.37 21.41
CA ALA A 216 23.58 6.20 22.15
C ALA A 216 22.13 6.36 22.68
N SER A 217 21.73 7.58 23.03
CA SER A 217 20.36 7.85 23.52
C SER A 217 19.27 7.76 22.46
N MET A 218 19.63 7.70 21.17
CA MET A 218 18.69 7.64 20.04
C MET A 218 18.42 6.22 19.54
N THR A 219 18.97 5.20 20.15
CA THR A 219 18.87 3.80 19.68
C THR A 219 17.42 3.34 19.54
N ASP A 220 16.59 3.60 20.55
CA ASP A 220 15.18 3.19 20.55
C ASP A 220 14.35 4.00 19.55
N ASP A 221 14.63 5.29 19.38
CA ASP A 221 13.97 6.13 18.37
C ASP A 221 14.27 5.62 16.96
N VAL A 222 15.53 5.28 16.66
CA VAL A 222 15.92 4.69 15.37
C VAL A 222 15.24 3.35 15.16
N ALA A 223 15.19 2.49 16.16
CA ALA A 223 14.49 1.22 16.08
C ALA A 223 12.99 1.40 15.77
N ALA A 224 12.35 2.41 16.36
CA ALA A 224 10.94 2.73 16.11
C ALA A 224 10.72 3.24 14.67
N LEU A 225 11.60 4.10 14.13
CA LEU A 225 11.52 4.58 12.74
C LEU A 225 11.67 3.41 11.75
N VAL A 226 12.68 2.58 11.92
CA VAL A 226 12.96 1.41 11.09
C VAL A 226 11.79 0.40 11.13
N LEU A 227 11.19 0.17 12.29
CA LEU A 227 10.02 -0.69 12.42
C LEU A 227 8.80 -0.10 11.70
N ALA A 228 8.61 1.22 11.78
CA ALA A 228 7.52 1.90 11.09
C ALA A 228 7.66 1.76 9.55
N ASP A 229 8.87 1.91 9.01
CA ASP A 229 9.14 1.73 7.58
C ASP A 229 8.89 0.27 7.13
N ASN A 230 9.30 -0.71 7.94
CA ASN A 230 9.03 -2.12 7.65
C ASN A 230 7.52 -2.42 7.66
N ILE A 231 6.77 -1.91 8.64
CA ILE A 231 5.32 -2.05 8.73
C ILE A 231 4.64 -1.43 7.51
N ALA A 232 5.06 -0.22 7.08
CA ALA A 232 4.49 0.46 5.93
C ALA A 232 4.68 -0.35 4.63
N GLN A 233 5.87 -0.90 4.41
CA GLN A 233 6.16 -1.74 3.24
C GLN A 233 5.33 -3.04 3.24
N ASN A 234 5.19 -3.69 4.40
CA ASN A 234 4.34 -4.88 4.53
C ASN A 234 2.85 -4.57 4.30
N ALA A 235 2.37 -3.43 4.81
CA ALA A 235 1.01 -2.96 4.57
C ALA A 235 0.76 -2.70 3.07
N LEU A 236 1.69 -2.03 2.38
CA LEU A 236 1.63 -1.85 0.92
C LEU A 236 1.47 -3.18 0.17
N LEU A 237 2.27 -4.19 0.53
CA LEU A 237 2.16 -5.51 -0.08
C LEU A 237 0.81 -6.17 0.23
N GLY A 238 0.27 -5.98 1.44
CA GLY A 238 -1.08 -6.40 1.83
C GLY A 238 -2.15 -5.82 0.90
N ILE A 239 -2.17 -4.51 0.76
CA ILE A 239 -3.08 -3.76 -0.11
C ILE A 239 -2.93 -4.20 -1.58
N SER A 240 -1.68 -4.34 -2.04
CA SER A 240 -1.38 -4.70 -3.42
C SER A 240 -1.88 -6.11 -3.78
N ARG A 241 -1.83 -7.07 -2.84
CA ARG A 241 -2.38 -8.42 -3.02
C ARG A 241 -3.89 -8.43 -3.22
N VAL A 242 -4.63 -7.59 -2.48
CA VAL A 242 -6.10 -7.49 -2.61
C VAL A 242 -6.53 -7.18 -4.05
N THR A 243 -5.76 -6.35 -4.75
CA THR A 243 -6.08 -5.91 -6.12
C THR A 243 -5.21 -6.55 -7.19
N ALA A 244 -4.32 -7.48 -6.85
CA ALA A 244 -3.27 -7.98 -7.74
C ALA A 244 -3.78 -8.53 -9.08
N SER A 245 -4.86 -9.34 -9.07
CA SER A 245 -5.45 -9.91 -10.29
C SER A 245 -6.06 -8.82 -11.18
N GLN A 246 -6.81 -7.89 -10.60
CA GLN A 246 -7.44 -6.78 -11.32
C GLN A 246 -6.40 -5.81 -11.90
N MET A 247 -5.24 -5.69 -11.26
CA MET A 247 -4.17 -4.77 -11.64
C MET A 247 -3.12 -5.42 -12.55
N LEU A 248 -3.22 -6.71 -12.87
CA LEU A 248 -2.17 -7.41 -13.62
C LEU A 248 -1.90 -6.80 -15.00
N GLY A 249 -2.93 -6.32 -15.68
CA GLY A 249 -2.79 -5.59 -16.96
C GLY A 249 -2.03 -4.27 -16.81
N VAL A 250 -2.21 -3.57 -15.69
CA VAL A 250 -1.45 -2.33 -15.36
C VAL A 250 0.00 -2.69 -15.01
N HIS A 251 0.21 -3.70 -14.17
CA HIS A 251 1.55 -4.18 -13.82
C HIS A 251 2.34 -4.60 -15.06
N ARG A 252 1.72 -5.28 -16.04
CA ARG A 252 2.35 -5.63 -17.32
C ARG A 252 2.90 -4.39 -18.04
N ARG A 253 2.08 -3.34 -18.16
CA ARG A 253 2.48 -2.10 -18.84
C ARG A 253 3.59 -1.38 -18.08
N GLN A 254 3.48 -1.29 -16.75
CA GLN A 254 4.50 -0.69 -15.89
C GLN A 254 5.83 -1.45 -15.96
N LEU A 255 5.82 -2.78 -15.92
CA LEU A 255 7.02 -3.61 -16.14
C LEU A 255 7.66 -3.38 -17.51
N THR A 256 6.83 -3.23 -18.55
CA THR A 256 7.31 -2.92 -19.90
C THR A 256 7.96 -1.54 -19.97
N ASP A 257 7.37 -0.57 -19.30
CA ASP A 257 7.90 0.80 -19.23
C ASP A 257 9.23 0.84 -18.45
N LEU A 258 9.31 0.22 -17.28
CA LEU A 258 10.54 0.10 -16.49
C LEU A 258 11.65 -0.62 -17.28
N THR A 259 11.31 -1.66 -18.05
CA THR A 259 12.29 -2.36 -18.91
C THR A 259 12.85 -1.41 -19.97
N LYS A 260 12.01 -0.62 -20.63
CA LYS A 260 12.43 0.31 -21.69
C LYS A 260 13.16 1.54 -21.16
N ALA A 261 12.59 2.16 -20.11
CA ALA A 261 13.07 3.46 -19.61
C ALA A 261 14.22 3.34 -18.61
N ARG A 262 14.27 2.23 -17.85
CA ARG A 262 15.22 2.05 -16.74
C ARG A 262 16.11 0.82 -16.87
N GLY A 263 15.95 0.02 -17.93
CA GLY A 263 16.76 -1.16 -18.15
C GLY A 263 16.48 -2.33 -17.20
N LEU A 264 15.25 -2.42 -16.67
CA LEU A 264 14.83 -3.54 -15.80
C LEU A 264 15.02 -4.87 -16.56
N ASP A 265 15.87 -5.75 -16.02
CA ASP A 265 16.03 -7.12 -16.49
C ASP A 265 15.04 -8.04 -15.76
N ARG A 266 13.87 -8.26 -16.38
CA ARG A 266 12.82 -9.10 -15.79
C ARG A 266 13.25 -10.53 -15.51
N LYS A 267 14.20 -11.07 -16.28
CA LYS A 267 14.71 -12.43 -16.06
C LYS A 267 15.62 -12.50 -14.84
N LEU A 268 16.52 -11.53 -14.69
CA LEU A 268 17.41 -11.43 -13.53
C LEU A 268 16.61 -11.27 -12.23
N GLU A 269 15.56 -10.45 -12.29
CA GLU A 269 14.69 -10.13 -11.16
C GLU A 269 13.57 -11.16 -10.92
N ALA A 270 13.58 -12.28 -11.64
CA ALA A 270 12.54 -13.33 -11.58
C ALA A 270 11.10 -12.81 -11.81
N LEU A 271 10.96 -11.70 -12.56
CA LEU A 271 9.66 -11.13 -12.90
C LEU A 271 9.05 -11.83 -14.13
N PRO A 272 7.71 -11.97 -14.22
CA PRO A 272 7.08 -12.78 -15.23
C PRO A 272 7.25 -12.19 -16.64
N THR A 273 7.42 -13.07 -17.64
CA THR A 273 7.41 -12.70 -19.06
C THR A 273 5.99 -12.30 -19.51
N ASP A 274 5.86 -11.63 -20.66
CA ASP A 274 4.53 -11.27 -21.20
C ASP A 274 3.66 -12.50 -21.45
N LYS A 275 4.25 -13.61 -21.91
CA LYS A 275 3.54 -14.88 -22.09
C LYS A 275 3.02 -15.46 -20.76
N GLU A 276 3.79 -15.36 -19.71
CA GLU A 276 3.35 -15.77 -18.38
C GLU A 276 2.23 -14.87 -17.85
N ILE A 277 2.33 -13.56 -18.07
CA ILE A 277 1.28 -12.60 -17.70
C ILE A 277 -0.03 -12.88 -18.45
N GLU A 278 0.04 -13.19 -19.75
CA GLU A 278 -1.14 -13.56 -20.54
C GLU A 278 -1.83 -14.80 -19.95
N ARG A 279 -1.06 -15.83 -19.63
CA ARG A 279 -1.60 -17.03 -18.97
C ARG A 279 -2.28 -16.71 -17.63
N ARG A 280 -1.67 -15.83 -16.83
CA ARG A 280 -2.22 -15.41 -15.53
C ARG A 280 -3.49 -14.56 -15.67
N LEU A 281 -3.57 -13.70 -16.70
CA LEU A 281 -4.79 -12.94 -17.01
C LEU A 281 -5.95 -13.87 -17.33
N GLU A 282 -5.73 -14.92 -18.16
CA GLU A 282 -6.74 -15.93 -18.47
C GLU A 282 -7.18 -16.71 -17.22
N ALA A 283 -6.25 -16.96 -16.28
CA ALA A 283 -6.52 -17.65 -15.03
C ALA A 283 -7.08 -16.75 -13.91
N GLY A 284 -7.18 -15.43 -14.11
CA GLY A 284 -7.61 -14.49 -13.07
C GLY A 284 -6.62 -14.33 -11.92
N VAL A 285 -5.32 -14.62 -12.12
CA VAL A 285 -4.27 -14.60 -11.09
C VAL A 285 -3.35 -13.40 -11.27
N GLY A 286 -3.03 -12.69 -10.18
CA GLY A 286 -2.12 -11.54 -10.18
C GLY A 286 -0.65 -11.88 -9.98
N LEU A 287 0.15 -10.84 -9.72
CA LEU A 287 1.53 -11.00 -9.23
C LEU A 287 1.51 -11.54 -7.80
N THR A 288 2.47 -12.40 -7.48
CA THR A 288 2.71 -12.89 -6.12
C THR A 288 3.33 -11.80 -5.23
N SER A 289 3.29 -11.98 -3.90
CA SER A 289 3.89 -11.01 -2.97
C SER A 289 5.38 -10.74 -3.23
N PRO A 290 6.24 -11.75 -3.49
CA PRO A 290 7.63 -11.52 -3.88
C PRO A 290 7.80 -10.72 -5.17
N GLU A 291 6.98 -10.97 -6.19
CA GLU A 291 7.00 -10.22 -7.45
C GLU A 291 6.54 -8.76 -7.24
N LEU A 292 5.52 -8.53 -6.40
CA LEU A 292 5.08 -7.19 -6.01
C LEU A 292 6.16 -6.44 -5.22
N ALA A 293 6.86 -7.11 -4.31
CA ALA A 293 7.96 -6.52 -3.54
C ALA A 293 9.11 -6.09 -4.47
N THR A 294 9.49 -6.94 -5.43
CA THR A 294 10.51 -6.62 -6.43
C THR A 294 10.09 -5.45 -7.31
N LEU A 295 8.84 -5.45 -7.81
CA LEU A 295 8.30 -4.33 -8.60
C LEU A 295 8.30 -3.03 -7.79
N THR A 296 7.91 -3.07 -6.50
CA THR A 296 7.92 -1.92 -5.60
C THR A 296 9.31 -1.29 -5.50
N ALA A 297 10.35 -2.10 -5.33
CA ALA A 297 11.72 -1.62 -5.24
C ALA A 297 12.13 -0.86 -6.51
N HIS A 298 11.87 -1.41 -7.70
CA HIS A 298 12.17 -0.75 -8.95
C HIS A 298 11.35 0.52 -9.20
N VAL A 299 10.09 0.53 -8.79
CA VAL A 299 9.23 1.73 -8.86
C VAL A 299 9.75 2.83 -7.94
N LYS A 300 10.07 2.51 -6.68
CA LYS A 300 10.64 3.49 -5.73
C LYS A 300 11.95 4.06 -6.24
N LEU A 301 12.85 3.24 -6.76
CA LEU A 301 14.13 3.70 -7.35
C LEU A 301 13.89 4.64 -8.55
N SER A 302 13.02 4.23 -9.48
CA SER A 302 12.69 5.05 -10.66
C SER A 302 12.11 6.40 -10.27
N LEU A 303 11.15 6.41 -9.35
CA LEU A 303 10.49 7.65 -8.91
C LEU A 303 11.47 8.56 -8.14
N LYS A 304 12.37 7.99 -7.34
CA LYS A 304 13.41 8.76 -6.65
C LYS A 304 14.38 9.43 -7.62
N ASP A 305 14.80 8.73 -8.67
CA ASP A 305 15.66 9.31 -9.71
C ASP A 305 14.96 10.47 -10.42
N ASP A 306 13.67 10.32 -10.76
CA ASP A 306 12.87 11.39 -11.34
C ASP A 306 12.82 12.62 -10.43
N LEU A 307 12.57 12.44 -9.13
CA LEU A 307 12.52 13.54 -8.17
C LEU A 307 13.86 14.26 -8.02
N LEU A 308 14.95 13.50 -7.92
CA LEU A 308 16.29 14.07 -7.79
C LEU A 308 16.73 14.86 -9.03
N ALA A 309 16.16 14.57 -10.19
CA ALA A 309 16.37 15.32 -11.43
C ALA A 309 15.61 16.67 -11.48
N THR A 310 14.74 16.94 -10.49
CA THR A 310 13.90 18.15 -10.43
C THR A 310 14.19 18.97 -9.17
N GLU A 311 13.55 20.13 -9.04
CA GLU A 311 13.65 20.98 -7.84
C GLU A 311 12.62 20.65 -6.75
N LEU A 312 11.81 19.59 -6.93
CA LEU A 312 10.75 19.26 -5.98
C LEU A 312 11.26 19.01 -4.55
N PRO A 313 12.40 18.30 -4.33
CA PRO A 313 12.93 18.09 -2.98
C PRO A 313 13.42 19.36 -2.28
N ASP A 314 13.62 20.45 -3.03
CA ASP A 314 14.00 21.76 -2.48
C ASP A 314 12.81 22.68 -2.24
N ASN A 315 11.60 22.30 -2.70
CA ASN A 315 10.40 23.08 -2.46
C ASN A 315 10.07 23.13 -0.97
N ASP A 316 9.81 24.32 -0.42
CA ASP A 316 9.61 24.55 1.02
C ASP A 316 8.51 23.66 1.63
N PHE A 317 7.42 23.42 0.90
CA PHE A 317 6.33 22.57 1.36
C PHE A 317 6.79 21.14 1.69
N PHE A 318 7.68 20.58 0.88
CA PHE A 318 8.21 19.23 1.05
C PHE A 318 9.46 19.21 1.94
N ALA A 319 10.37 20.14 1.74
CA ALA A 319 11.63 20.23 2.48
C ALA A 319 11.44 20.46 3.99
N GLN A 320 10.35 21.11 4.40
CA GLN A 320 10.05 21.32 5.83
C GLN A 320 9.79 20.03 6.60
N GLN A 321 9.55 18.91 5.94
CA GLN A 321 9.27 17.61 6.58
C GLN A 321 10.55 16.84 6.98
N ILE A 322 11.73 17.24 6.49
CA ILE A 322 12.99 16.53 6.76
C ILE A 322 13.28 16.27 8.26
N PRO A 323 12.90 17.14 9.24
CA PRO A 323 13.12 16.84 10.64
C PRO A 323 12.46 15.54 11.11
N GLN A 324 11.38 15.08 10.47
CA GLN A 324 10.67 13.86 10.84
C GLN A 324 11.49 12.58 10.57
N TYR A 325 12.45 12.63 9.66
CA TYR A 325 13.39 11.54 9.40
C TYR A 325 14.35 11.31 10.59
N PHE A 326 14.59 12.32 11.43
CA PHE A 326 15.56 12.28 12.51
C PHE A 326 14.89 11.99 13.87
N PRO A 327 15.60 11.29 14.79
CA PRO A 327 15.16 11.07 16.16
C PRO A 327 14.81 12.38 16.90
N THR A 328 13.84 12.30 17.83
CA THR A 328 13.32 13.44 18.59
C THR A 328 14.43 14.24 19.27
N ALA A 329 15.43 13.56 19.84
CA ALA A 329 16.53 14.20 20.58
C ALA A 329 17.36 15.20 19.74
N VAL A 330 17.51 14.97 18.43
CA VAL A 330 18.20 15.90 17.52
C VAL A 330 17.22 16.80 16.78
N ARG A 331 16.03 16.31 16.44
CA ARG A 331 14.99 17.07 15.77
C ARG A 331 14.63 18.35 16.52
N ASP A 332 14.39 18.23 17.81
CA ASP A 332 13.93 19.36 18.63
C ASP A 332 15.06 20.37 18.95
N ARG A 333 16.33 19.91 18.90
CA ARG A 333 17.49 20.76 19.23
C ARG A 333 18.14 21.42 18.02
N PHE A 334 18.11 20.78 16.85
CA PHE A 334 18.95 21.15 15.69
C PHE A 334 18.15 21.19 14.38
N GLU A 335 16.90 21.67 14.44
CA GLU A 335 16.02 21.73 13.26
C GLU A 335 16.64 22.51 12.09
N THR A 336 17.30 23.62 12.38
CA THR A 336 17.96 24.46 11.36
C THR A 336 19.07 23.69 10.66
N GLU A 337 19.90 22.97 11.41
CA GLU A 337 21.02 22.19 10.88
C GLU A 337 20.55 20.94 10.14
N ILE A 338 19.43 20.34 10.57
CA ILE A 338 18.77 19.25 9.84
C ILE A 338 18.29 19.75 8.48
N LYS A 339 17.65 20.91 8.41
CA LYS A 339 17.21 21.52 7.14
C LYS A 339 18.39 21.89 6.22
N ALA A 340 19.58 22.07 6.78
CA ALA A 340 20.83 22.29 6.06
C ALA A 340 21.67 21.02 5.84
N HIS A 341 21.11 19.80 6.10
CA HIS A 341 21.85 18.55 5.97
C HIS A 341 22.41 18.37 4.55
N PRO A 342 23.68 17.91 4.40
CA PRO A 342 24.32 17.78 3.09
C PRO A 342 23.54 16.85 2.11
N LEU A 343 22.84 15.84 2.63
CA LEU A 343 22.03 14.89 1.86
C LEU A 343 20.52 15.19 1.94
N ARG A 344 20.12 16.42 2.29
CA ARG A 344 18.71 16.78 2.47
C ARG A 344 17.83 16.42 1.26
N ARG A 345 18.32 16.64 0.04
CA ARG A 345 17.58 16.34 -1.20
C ARG A 345 17.27 14.84 -1.32
N GLN A 346 18.28 14.01 -1.04
CA GLN A 346 18.17 12.55 -1.09
C GLN A 346 17.21 12.05 -0.02
N ILE A 347 17.31 12.58 1.20
CA ILE A 347 16.43 12.22 2.31
C ILE A 347 14.99 12.61 1.99
N VAL A 348 14.74 13.86 1.58
CA VAL A 348 13.39 14.33 1.21
C VAL A 348 12.81 13.52 0.06
N ALA A 349 13.60 13.24 -1.00
CA ALA A 349 13.15 12.42 -2.11
C ALA A 349 12.79 11.00 -1.67
N THR A 350 13.57 10.37 -0.79
CA THR A 350 13.30 9.04 -0.24
C THR A 350 12.02 9.04 0.60
N MET A 351 11.86 10.00 1.51
CA MET A 351 10.65 10.16 2.32
C MET A 351 9.40 10.29 1.46
N LEU A 352 9.43 11.19 0.46
CA LEU A 352 8.30 11.42 -0.44
C LEU A 352 7.94 10.18 -1.26
N VAL A 353 8.95 9.49 -1.80
CA VAL A 353 8.72 8.27 -2.58
C VAL A 353 8.11 7.18 -1.73
N ASN A 354 8.65 6.96 -0.52
CA ASN A 354 8.11 5.99 0.42
C ASN A 354 6.66 6.33 0.75
N GLU A 355 6.39 7.56 1.15
CA GLU A 355 5.05 8.01 1.52
C GLU A 355 4.04 7.82 0.38
N VAL A 356 4.37 8.26 -0.84
CA VAL A 356 3.48 8.18 -2.01
C VAL A 356 3.21 6.74 -2.41
N ILE A 357 4.24 5.88 -2.41
CA ILE A 357 4.08 4.49 -2.84
C ILE A 357 3.42 3.66 -1.74
N ASP A 358 3.83 3.82 -0.47
CA ASP A 358 3.32 3.00 0.63
C ASP A 358 1.82 3.29 0.93
N ASN A 359 1.34 4.51 0.67
CA ASN A 359 -0.06 4.87 0.86
C ASN A 359 -0.88 4.95 -0.44
N GLY A 360 -0.28 5.35 -1.56
CA GLY A 360 -0.97 5.47 -2.85
C GLY A 360 -0.96 4.19 -3.71
N GLY A 361 -0.03 3.27 -3.41
CA GLY A 361 0.15 2.01 -4.12
C GLY A 361 1.20 2.04 -5.23
N ILE A 362 1.68 0.85 -5.59
CA ILE A 362 2.80 0.63 -6.55
C ILE A 362 2.55 1.30 -7.91
N THR A 363 1.31 1.34 -8.35
CA THR A 363 0.93 1.84 -9.68
C THR A 363 0.43 3.27 -9.68
N TYR A 364 0.39 3.95 -8.54
CA TYR A 364 -0.24 5.27 -8.41
C TYR A 364 0.30 6.31 -9.41
N ALA A 365 1.58 6.65 -9.32
CA ALA A 365 2.19 7.64 -10.21
C ALA A 365 2.17 7.19 -11.68
N TYR A 366 2.38 5.89 -11.94
CA TYR A 366 2.32 5.32 -13.30
C TYR A 366 0.93 5.48 -13.93
N ARG A 367 -0.14 5.18 -13.19
CA ARG A 367 -1.52 5.32 -13.70
C ARG A 367 -1.86 6.78 -13.97
N LEU A 368 -1.50 7.70 -13.08
CA LEU A 368 -1.72 9.13 -13.31
C LEU A 368 -0.98 9.61 -14.57
N ALA A 369 0.27 9.19 -14.76
CA ALA A 369 1.03 9.54 -15.97
C ALA A 369 0.38 8.94 -17.25
N GLU A 370 -0.05 7.68 -17.21
CA GLU A 370 -0.69 7.01 -18.35
C GLU A 370 -2.05 7.64 -18.72
N GLU A 371 -2.81 8.07 -17.73
CA GLU A 371 -4.18 8.57 -17.86
C GLU A 371 -4.27 10.07 -18.14
N THR A 372 -3.40 10.87 -17.53
CA THR A 372 -3.46 12.34 -17.60
C THR A 372 -2.27 12.99 -18.31
N GLY A 373 -1.20 12.22 -18.57
CA GLY A 373 0.06 12.76 -19.06
C GLY A 373 0.89 13.50 -17.99
N ALA A 374 0.50 13.39 -16.72
CA ALA A 374 1.21 14.03 -15.61
C ALA A 374 2.65 13.50 -15.47
N SER A 375 3.56 14.39 -15.07
CA SER A 375 4.90 13.99 -14.67
C SER A 375 4.90 13.33 -13.29
N SER A 376 6.01 12.68 -12.92
CA SER A 376 6.19 12.13 -11.59
C SER A 376 6.04 13.20 -10.49
N THR A 377 6.55 14.41 -10.73
CA THR A 377 6.42 15.53 -9.79
C THR A 377 5.01 16.06 -9.67
N ASP A 378 4.24 16.10 -10.76
CA ASP A 378 2.83 16.51 -10.71
C ASP A 378 2.00 15.50 -9.94
N SER A 379 2.27 14.20 -10.12
CA SER A 379 1.61 13.12 -9.38
C SER A 379 1.86 13.23 -7.87
N ILE A 380 3.08 13.58 -7.45
CA ILE A 380 3.44 13.77 -6.04
C ILE A 380 2.78 15.04 -5.47
N ARG A 381 2.73 16.14 -6.24
CA ARG A 381 2.03 17.35 -5.81
C ARG A 381 0.53 17.11 -5.65
N ALA A 382 -0.08 16.36 -6.56
CA ALA A 382 -1.48 15.96 -6.46
C ALA A 382 -1.73 15.09 -5.22
N TYR A 383 -0.85 14.09 -4.98
CA TYR A 383 -0.90 13.27 -3.77
C TYR A 383 -0.88 14.12 -2.51
N ALA A 384 0.09 15.02 -2.39
CA ALA A 384 0.25 15.88 -1.22
C ALA A 384 -0.96 16.80 -1.00
N ALA A 385 -1.52 17.37 -2.06
CA ALA A 385 -2.72 18.20 -1.97
C ALA A 385 -3.92 17.39 -1.46
N VAL A 386 -4.16 16.20 -2.02
CA VAL A 386 -5.29 15.33 -1.63
C VAL A 386 -5.14 14.85 -0.20
N ARG A 387 -3.94 14.35 0.18
CA ARG A 387 -3.65 13.88 1.54
C ARG A 387 -4.01 14.93 2.59
N GLU A 388 -3.57 16.18 2.36
CA GLU A 388 -3.80 17.28 3.31
C GLU A 388 -5.26 17.78 3.28
N VAL A 389 -5.86 17.95 2.09
CA VAL A 389 -7.24 18.46 1.96
C VAL A 389 -8.23 17.53 2.65
N PHE A 390 -8.09 16.23 2.44
CA PHE A 390 -9.01 15.22 2.98
C PHE A 390 -8.55 14.60 4.30
N ALA A 391 -7.46 15.11 4.90
CA ALA A 391 -6.89 14.63 6.16
C ALA A 391 -6.69 13.08 6.15
N LEU A 392 -6.13 12.55 5.06
CA LEU A 392 -6.03 11.09 4.86
C LEU A 392 -5.16 10.41 5.92
N ASP A 393 -4.16 11.09 6.49
CA ASP A 393 -3.34 10.53 7.57
C ASP A 393 -4.18 10.16 8.80
N GLU A 394 -5.20 10.97 9.14
CA GLU A 394 -6.12 10.68 10.23
C GLU A 394 -6.98 9.47 9.91
N VAL A 395 -7.46 9.36 8.67
CA VAL A 395 -8.23 8.20 8.19
C VAL A 395 -7.41 6.92 8.28
N TRP A 396 -6.19 6.93 7.73
CA TRP A 396 -5.29 5.77 7.76
C TRP A 396 -4.88 5.37 9.18
N SER A 397 -4.63 6.35 10.04
CA SER A 397 -4.33 6.10 11.46
C SER A 397 -5.50 5.43 12.18
N ARG A 398 -6.73 5.89 11.95
CA ARG A 398 -7.96 5.29 12.51
C ARG A 398 -8.15 3.84 12.02
N ILE A 399 -7.93 3.58 10.74
CA ILE A 399 -8.02 2.23 10.17
C ILE A 399 -7.00 1.30 10.83
N ARG A 400 -5.72 1.69 10.87
CA ARG A 400 -4.62 0.88 11.43
C ARG A 400 -4.76 0.64 12.94
N SER A 401 -5.38 1.57 13.68
CA SER A 401 -5.62 1.44 15.12
C SER A 401 -6.94 0.75 15.49
N ALA A 402 -7.74 0.35 14.52
CA ALA A 402 -9.07 -0.21 14.76
C ALA A 402 -9.07 -1.64 15.36
N GLY A 403 -7.91 -2.33 15.36
CA GLY A 403 -7.79 -3.68 15.92
C GLY A 403 -8.56 -4.75 15.14
N VAL A 404 -8.81 -4.52 13.85
CA VAL A 404 -9.47 -5.45 12.93
C VAL A 404 -8.47 -6.42 12.30
N SER A 405 -8.96 -7.44 11.59
CA SER A 405 -8.06 -8.32 10.83
C SER A 405 -7.34 -7.56 9.71
N ALA A 406 -6.13 -8.00 9.34
CA ALA A 406 -5.36 -7.40 8.25
C ALA A 406 -6.13 -7.39 6.91
N GLU A 407 -7.02 -8.36 6.70
CA GLU A 407 -7.88 -8.41 5.51
C GLU A 407 -8.86 -7.24 5.46
N ILE A 408 -9.54 -6.95 6.57
CA ILE A 408 -10.45 -5.80 6.71
C ILE A 408 -9.68 -4.48 6.63
N GLU A 409 -8.54 -4.39 7.32
CA GLU A 409 -7.67 -3.22 7.27
C GLU A 409 -7.26 -2.89 5.83
N ASN A 410 -6.76 -3.88 5.10
CA ASN A 410 -6.36 -3.70 3.70
C ASN A 410 -7.52 -3.26 2.81
N GLU A 411 -8.72 -3.80 3.00
CA GLU A 411 -9.91 -3.42 2.24
C GLU A 411 -10.33 -1.97 2.49
N LEU A 412 -10.32 -1.54 3.75
CA LEU A 412 -10.61 -0.15 4.12
C LEU A 412 -9.56 0.83 3.56
N ILE A 413 -8.28 0.46 3.60
CA ILE A 413 -7.22 1.27 2.97
C ILE A 413 -7.41 1.35 1.45
N VAL A 414 -7.70 0.23 0.78
CA VAL A 414 -7.99 0.22 -0.68
C VAL A 414 -9.15 1.15 -1.01
N GLU A 415 -10.20 1.20 -0.19
CA GLU A 415 -11.32 2.11 -0.40
C GLU A 415 -10.89 3.58 -0.26
N SER A 416 -10.07 3.92 0.73
CA SER A 416 -9.52 5.27 0.86
C SER A 416 -8.63 5.68 -0.34
N CYS A 417 -7.88 4.74 -0.91
CA CYS A 417 -7.08 4.97 -2.11
C CYS A 417 -7.94 5.32 -3.35
N ARG A 418 -9.22 4.93 -3.38
CA ARG A 418 -10.13 5.33 -4.47
C ARG A 418 -10.42 6.83 -4.44
N LEU A 419 -10.57 7.44 -3.25
CA LEU A 419 -10.64 8.90 -3.11
C LEU A 419 -9.33 9.53 -3.58
N LEU A 420 -8.19 9.03 -3.08
CA LEU A 420 -6.86 9.56 -3.45
C LEU A 420 -6.69 9.57 -4.98
N ASP A 421 -7.00 8.48 -5.65
CA ASP A 421 -6.94 8.36 -7.11
C ASP A 421 -7.85 9.37 -7.83
N ARG A 422 -9.11 9.52 -7.39
CA ARG A 422 -10.07 10.41 -8.04
C ARG A 422 -9.71 11.88 -7.83
N ALA A 423 -9.43 12.26 -6.60
CA ALA A 423 -9.11 13.64 -6.26
C ALA A 423 -7.77 14.09 -6.89
N SER A 424 -6.78 13.18 -6.99
CA SER A 424 -5.52 13.49 -7.68
C SER A 424 -5.74 13.80 -9.16
N ARG A 425 -6.58 13.01 -9.87
CA ARG A 425 -6.95 13.31 -11.26
C ARG A 425 -7.69 14.63 -11.37
N TRP A 426 -8.58 14.93 -10.43
CA TRP A 426 -9.29 16.18 -10.39
C TRP A 426 -8.33 17.39 -10.30
N PHE A 427 -7.35 17.34 -9.38
CA PHE A 427 -6.33 18.39 -9.26
C PHE A 427 -5.49 18.52 -10.52
N LEU A 428 -5.09 17.40 -11.12
CA LEU A 428 -4.31 17.40 -12.37
C LEU A 428 -5.10 17.97 -13.56
N ALA A 429 -6.41 17.75 -13.61
CA ALA A 429 -7.26 18.21 -14.70
C ALA A 429 -7.78 19.65 -14.53
N ASN A 430 -8.05 20.08 -13.28
CA ASN A 430 -8.80 21.32 -13.02
C ASN A 430 -7.92 22.44 -12.44
N ARG A 431 -6.67 22.16 -12.03
CA ARG A 431 -5.80 23.18 -11.43
C ARG A 431 -4.59 23.51 -12.31
N PRO A 432 -4.10 24.75 -12.24
CA PRO A 432 -2.87 25.15 -12.97
C PRO A 432 -1.68 24.27 -12.57
N GLN A 433 -0.90 23.88 -13.57
CA GLN A 433 0.31 23.08 -13.36
C GLN A 433 1.56 23.97 -13.40
N PRO A 434 2.56 23.75 -12.53
CA PRO A 434 2.56 22.75 -11.45
C PRO A 434 1.63 23.16 -10.29
N ILE A 435 0.97 22.19 -9.67
CA ILE A 435 0.07 22.43 -8.53
C ILE A 435 0.82 23.15 -7.39
N ALA A 436 0.30 24.30 -6.97
CA ALA A 436 0.79 25.05 -5.81
C ALA A 436 0.20 24.47 -4.51
N VAL A 437 0.77 23.35 -4.03
CA VAL A 437 0.18 22.51 -2.99
C VAL A 437 -0.32 23.30 -1.78
N GLY A 438 0.49 24.19 -1.21
CA GLY A 438 0.10 24.99 -0.05
C GLY A 438 -1.11 25.90 -0.29
N ALA A 439 -1.24 26.48 -1.49
CA ALA A 439 -2.37 27.32 -1.85
C ALA A 439 -3.66 26.50 -2.05
N GLU A 440 -3.55 25.34 -2.71
CA GLU A 440 -4.69 24.44 -2.90
C GLU A 440 -5.17 23.85 -1.58
N VAL A 441 -4.26 23.45 -0.70
CA VAL A 441 -4.58 22.98 0.66
C VAL A 441 -5.31 24.07 1.44
N ALA A 442 -4.81 25.32 1.44
CA ALA A 442 -5.45 26.43 2.12
C ALA A 442 -6.88 26.68 1.61
N ARG A 443 -7.09 26.56 0.30
CA ARG A 443 -8.40 26.76 -0.34
C ARG A 443 -9.40 25.66 0.03
N TYR A 444 -9.05 24.40 -0.22
CA TYR A 444 -10.00 23.30 -0.14
C TYR A 444 -10.15 22.68 1.26
N SER A 445 -9.15 22.76 2.15
CA SER A 445 -9.28 22.18 3.50
C SER A 445 -10.33 22.88 4.35
N ALA A 446 -10.48 24.20 4.20
CA ALA A 446 -11.52 24.94 4.92
C ALA A 446 -12.92 24.53 4.42
N ALA A 447 -13.08 24.45 3.10
CA ALA A 447 -14.31 24.00 2.46
C ALA A 447 -14.69 22.57 2.88
N TYR A 448 -13.72 21.65 2.81
CA TYR A 448 -13.91 20.26 3.24
C TYR A 448 -14.37 20.15 4.69
N ARG A 449 -13.69 20.83 5.63
CA ARG A 449 -14.06 20.80 7.06
C ARG A 449 -15.45 21.36 7.33
N ALA A 450 -15.88 22.36 6.58
CA ALA A 450 -17.21 22.95 6.73
C ALA A 450 -18.32 22.04 6.20
N THR A 451 -18.10 21.33 5.11
CA THR A 451 -19.16 20.62 4.38
C THR A 451 -19.14 19.10 4.58
N ALA A 452 -18.01 18.46 4.84
CA ALA A 452 -17.94 17.02 5.05
C ALA A 452 -18.86 16.48 6.15
N PRO A 453 -19.06 17.20 7.28
CA PRO A 453 -20.03 16.79 8.31
C PRO A 453 -21.49 16.82 7.85
N LEU A 454 -21.84 17.58 6.81
CA LEU A 454 -23.19 17.67 6.26
C LEU A 454 -23.53 16.48 5.36
N VAL A 455 -22.53 15.91 4.68
CA VAL A 455 -22.70 14.87 3.66
C VAL A 455 -23.55 13.69 4.12
N PRO A 456 -23.41 13.14 5.35
CA PRO A 456 -24.26 12.04 5.81
C PRO A 456 -25.77 12.32 5.72
N GLY A 457 -26.16 13.58 5.91
CA GLY A 457 -27.57 14.02 5.83
C GLY A 457 -28.02 14.39 4.42
N LEU A 458 -27.08 14.54 3.48
CA LEU A 458 -27.37 14.93 2.09
C LEU A 458 -27.44 13.72 1.14
N LEU A 459 -26.86 12.58 1.53
CA LEU A 459 -26.92 11.35 0.73
C LEU A 459 -28.36 10.80 0.68
N ALA A 460 -28.84 10.47 -0.51
CA ALA A 460 -30.15 9.92 -0.72
C ALA A 460 -30.13 8.92 -1.88
N GLY A 461 -31.25 8.19 -2.09
CA GLY A 461 -31.43 7.30 -3.23
C GLY A 461 -30.37 6.21 -3.33
N HIS A 462 -29.91 5.92 -4.53
CA HIS A 462 -28.97 4.84 -4.83
C HIS A 462 -27.61 5.02 -4.16
N GLN A 463 -27.15 6.27 -4.04
CA GLN A 463 -25.86 6.58 -3.43
C GLN A 463 -25.81 6.16 -1.96
N LEU A 464 -26.87 6.45 -1.20
CA LEU A 464 -26.98 6.03 0.20
C LEU A 464 -27.09 4.50 0.31
N ASP A 465 -27.91 3.86 -0.53
CA ASP A 465 -28.09 2.41 -0.51
C ASP A 465 -26.77 1.68 -0.82
N ASP A 466 -26.03 2.12 -1.84
CA ASP A 466 -24.72 1.54 -2.21
C ASP A 466 -23.69 1.71 -1.08
N LEU A 467 -23.62 2.88 -0.46
CA LEU A 467 -22.77 3.12 0.69
C LEU A 467 -23.06 2.14 1.83
N LEU A 468 -24.35 2.00 2.21
CA LEU A 468 -24.76 1.13 3.32
C LEU A 468 -24.45 -0.34 3.02
N VAL A 469 -24.72 -0.83 1.79
CA VAL A 469 -24.43 -2.21 1.38
C VAL A 469 -22.93 -2.49 1.46
N ARG A 470 -22.08 -1.60 0.95
CA ARG A 470 -20.64 -1.77 0.96
C ARG A 470 -20.07 -1.73 2.38
N ALA A 471 -20.49 -0.78 3.20
CA ALA A 471 -20.08 -0.69 4.60
C ALA A 471 -20.51 -1.93 5.40
N GLN A 472 -21.75 -2.43 5.19
CA GLN A 472 -22.26 -3.61 5.88
C GLN A 472 -21.40 -4.84 5.63
N SER A 473 -20.83 -4.99 4.44
CA SER A 473 -19.99 -6.14 4.08
C SER A 473 -18.73 -6.28 4.96
N VAL A 474 -18.16 -5.18 5.43
CA VAL A 474 -16.99 -5.20 6.34
C VAL A 474 -17.43 -5.17 7.82
N ILE A 475 -18.57 -4.55 8.14
CA ILE A 475 -19.15 -4.55 9.48
C ILE A 475 -19.48 -5.98 9.92
N ASP A 476 -20.10 -6.77 9.06
CA ASP A 476 -20.45 -8.18 9.33
C ASP A 476 -19.21 -9.05 9.61
N ARG A 477 -18.04 -8.62 9.15
CA ARG A 477 -16.75 -9.28 9.40
C ARG A 477 -15.98 -8.69 10.61
N GLY A 478 -16.56 -7.72 11.32
CA GLY A 478 -16.02 -7.16 12.55
C GLY A 478 -15.41 -5.77 12.46
N ALA A 479 -15.59 -5.02 11.36
CA ALA A 479 -15.21 -3.62 11.32
C ALA A 479 -16.11 -2.78 12.22
N PRO A 480 -15.58 -1.75 12.94
CA PRO A 480 -16.41 -0.80 13.66
C PRO A 480 -17.31 -0.02 12.69
N GLU A 481 -18.63 -0.01 12.96
CA GLU A 481 -19.65 0.59 12.08
C GLU A 481 -19.32 2.05 11.70
N ALA A 482 -19.01 2.89 12.69
CA ALA A 482 -18.68 4.29 12.42
C ALA A 482 -17.46 4.45 11.49
N LEU A 483 -16.43 3.62 11.67
CA LEU A 483 -15.24 3.64 10.82
C LEU A 483 -15.56 3.18 9.40
N ALA A 484 -16.31 2.09 9.24
CA ALA A 484 -16.72 1.57 7.94
C ALA A 484 -17.53 2.62 7.17
N LEU A 485 -18.56 3.20 7.79
CA LEU A 485 -19.37 4.25 7.17
C LEU A 485 -18.54 5.46 6.76
N ASP A 486 -17.62 5.93 7.62
CA ASP A 486 -16.74 7.06 7.30
C ASP A 486 -15.83 6.76 6.11
N VAL A 487 -15.21 5.57 6.06
CA VAL A 487 -14.29 5.20 4.99
C VAL A 487 -15.03 5.02 3.66
N PHE A 488 -16.16 4.33 3.65
CA PHE A 488 -16.92 4.12 2.40
C PHE A 488 -17.55 5.42 1.88
N ARG A 489 -17.82 6.41 2.76
CA ARG A 489 -18.30 7.75 2.39
C ARG A 489 -17.21 8.62 1.74
N LEU A 490 -15.94 8.27 1.84
CA LEU A 490 -14.85 9.08 1.25
C LEU A 490 -15.05 9.35 -0.25
N LEU A 491 -15.68 8.43 -0.98
CA LEU A 491 -15.98 8.66 -2.40
C LEU A 491 -17.10 9.68 -2.63
N ASP A 492 -17.98 9.83 -1.66
CA ASP A 492 -19.09 10.77 -1.76
C ASP A 492 -18.62 12.20 -1.42
N VAL A 493 -17.60 12.34 -0.54
CA VAL A 493 -16.99 13.66 -0.25
C VAL A 493 -16.05 14.16 -1.34
N TYR A 494 -15.70 13.35 -2.34
CA TYR A 494 -14.88 13.76 -3.48
C TYR A 494 -15.44 15.00 -4.21
N CYS A 495 -16.77 15.07 -4.40
CA CYS A 495 -17.44 16.17 -5.09
C CYS A 495 -17.36 17.51 -4.33
N LEU A 496 -16.91 17.53 -3.07
CA LEU A 496 -16.68 18.77 -2.33
C LEU A 496 -15.63 19.67 -2.98
N LEU A 497 -14.75 19.12 -3.85
CA LEU A 497 -13.85 19.93 -4.68
C LEU A 497 -14.64 20.76 -5.71
N ASP A 498 -15.61 20.15 -6.41
CA ASP A 498 -16.48 20.87 -7.34
C ASP A 498 -17.40 21.85 -6.62
N ILE A 499 -17.98 21.43 -5.49
CA ILE A 499 -18.88 22.27 -4.66
C ILE A 499 -18.14 23.53 -4.19
N ALA A 500 -16.89 23.42 -3.72
CA ALA A 500 -16.08 24.57 -3.33
C ALA A 500 -15.85 25.54 -4.49
N ASP A 501 -15.50 25.01 -5.68
CA ASP A 501 -15.30 25.83 -6.86
C ASP A 501 -16.60 26.50 -7.32
N ILE A 502 -17.75 25.80 -7.26
CA ILE A 502 -19.06 26.37 -7.61
C ILE A 502 -19.41 27.50 -6.65
N ALA A 503 -19.26 27.29 -5.33
CA ALA A 503 -19.53 28.27 -4.31
C ALA A 503 -18.71 29.55 -4.52
N ASP A 504 -17.41 29.41 -4.79
CA ASP A 504 -16.53 30.54 -5.08
C ASP A 504 -16.91 31.29 -6.37
N ILE A 505 -17.25 30.55 -7.44
CA ILE A 505 -17.57 31.15 -8.76
C ILE A 505 -18.93 31.83 -8.74
N ALA A 506 -19.92 31.23 -8.07
CA ALA A 506 -21.30 31.73 -8.03
C ALA A 506 -21.53 32.73 -6.89
N ASP A 507 -20.56 32.93 -5.99
CA ASP A 507 -20.68 33.76 -4.76
C ASP A 507 -21.87 33.33 -3.87
N HIS A 508 -22.00 32.01 -3.66
CA HIS A 508 -23.02 31.39 -2.84
C HIS A 508 -22.43 30.72 -1.59
N ASP A 509 -23.26 30.54 -0.55
CA ASP A 509 -22.90 29.75 0.63
C ASP A 509 -22.61 28.30 0.24
N ILE A 510 -21.50 27.77 0.75
CA ILE A 510 -21.03 26.43 0.36
C ILE A 510 -21.97 25.31 0.81
N ALA A 511 -22.70 25.49 1.93
CA ALA A 511 -23.68 24.50 2.40
C ALA A 511 -24.90 24.48 1.47
N GLU A 512 -25.39 25.65 1.03
CA GLU A 512 -26.46 25.76 0.03
C GLU A 512 -26.08 25.07 -1.27
N VAL A 513 -24.86 25.30 -1.76
CA VAL A 513 -24.35 24.64 -2.97
C VAL A 513 -24.25 23.12 -2.78
N ALA A 514 -23.80 22.66 -1.61
CA ALA A 514 -23.72 21.22 -1.31
C ALA A 514 -25.11 20.57 -1.31
N GLU A 515 -26.09 21.17 -0.62
CA GLU A 515 -27.47 20.68 -0.59
C GLU A 515 -28.06 20.55 -2.00
N LEU A 516 -27.88 21.57 -2.84
CA LEU A 516 -28.38 21.54 -4.21
C LEU A 516 -27.63 20.50 -5.06
N TYR A 517 -26.31 20.40 -4.94
CA TYR A 517 -25.49 19.47 -5.73
C TYR A 517 -25.93 18.02 -5.50
N TYR A 518 -26.05 17.59 -4.23
CA TYR A 518 -26.50 16.23 -3.90
C TYR A 518 -27.96 15.98 -4.26
N ALA A 519 -28.83 16.97 -4.05
CA ALA A 519 -30.23 16.85 -4.46
C ALA A 519 -30.38 16.68 -5.98
N LEU A 520 -29.61 17.43 -6.76
CA LEU A 520 -29.62 17.37 -8.22
C LEU A 520 -29.00 16.07 -8.75
N ASP A 521 -27.93 15.58 -8.12
CA ASP A 521 -27.29 14.29 -8.42
C ASP A 521 -28.29 13.13 -8.29
N ALA A 522 -28.97 13.03 -7.16
CA ALA A 522 -29.99 12.03 -6.90
C ALA A 522 -31.22 12.22 -7.84
N HIS A 523 -31.67 13.47 -8.05
CA HIS A 523 -32.83 13.77 -8.89
C HIS A 523 -32.65 13.38 -10.35
N LEU A 524 -31.43 13.51 -10.87
CA LEU A 524 -31.10 13.15 -12.27
C LEU A 524 -30.60 11.71 -12.42
N GLY A 525 -30.39 10.97 -11.31
CA GLY A 525 -29.83 9.61 -11.31
C GLY A 525 -28.38 9.54 -11.82
N ILE A 526 -27.61 10.61 -11.66
CA ILE A 526 -26.19 10.65 -12.06
C ILE A 526 -25.38 9.76 -11.12
N ASP A 527 -25.70 9.70 -9.84
CA ASP A 527 -25.17 8.80 -8.83
C ASP A 527 -25.23 7.32 -9.29
N TRP A 528 -26.38 6.89 -9.83
CA TRP A 528 -26.54 5.56 -10.38
C TRP A 528 -25.65 5.33 -11.61
N LEU A 529 -25.56 6.31 -12.53
CA LEU A 529 -24.68 6.23 -13.70
C LEU A 529 -23.20 6.13 -13.29
N LEU A 530 -22.77 6.90 -12.29
CA LEU A 530 -21.41 6.85 -11.75
C LEU A 530 -21.09 5.49 -11.12
N SER A 531 -22.06 4.89 -10.44
CA SER A 531 -21.95 3.53 -9.89
C SER A 531 -21.85 2.50 -11.01
N ALA A 532 -22.71 2.58 -12.03
CA ALA A 532 -22.68 1.71 -13.20
C ALA A 532 -21.35 1.80 -13.97
N VAL A 533 -20.82 3.00 -14.21
CA VAL A 533 -19.48 3.22 -14.80
C VAL A 533 -18.39 2.58 -13.94
N SER A 534 -18.52 2.63 -12.61
CA SER A 534 -17.55 2.03 -11.69
C SER A 534 -17.56 0.49 -11.76
N GLY A 535 -18.70 -0.11 -12.06
CA GLY A 535 -18.88 -1.56 -12.23
C GLY A 535 -18.38 -2.13 -13.57
N LEU A 536 -18.07 -1.28 -14.56
CA LEU A 536 -17.58 -1.76 -15.86
C LEU A 536 -16.24 -2.49 -15.70
N GLU A 537 -16.04 -3.55 -16.49
CA GLU A 537 -14.76 -4.27 -16.54
C GLU A 537 -13.60 -3.34 -16.89
N ARG A 538 -12.45 -3.59 -16.28
CA ARG A 538 -11.25 -2.77 -16.50
C ARG A 538 -10.49 -3.14 -17.77
N GLY A 539 -10.83 -4.21 -18.45
CA GLY A 539 -10.31 -4.64 -19.74
C GLY A 539 -8.86 -4.22 -20.05
N ASP A 540 -8.65 -3.68 -21.22
CA ASP A 540 -7.38 -3.08 -21.65
C ASP A 540 -7.28 -1.58 -21.24
N ARG A 541 -6.18 -0.93 -21.68
CA ARG A 541 -5.96 0.50 -21.47
C ARG A 541 -7.11 1.37 -21.98
N TRP A 542 -7.66 1.03 -23.13
CA TRP A 542 -8.71 1.84 -23.78
C TRP A 542 -10.02 1.78 -23.02
N HIS A 543 -10.38 0.61 -22.48
CA HIS A 543 -11.52 0.47 -21.57
C HIS A 543 -11.34 1.31 -20.30
N SER A 544 -10.15 1.30 -19.73
CA SER A 544 -9.84 2.13 -18.54
C SER A 544 -9.97 3.62 -18.82
N LEU A 545 -9.42 4.10 -19.96
CA LEU A 545 -9.52 5.50 -20.37
C LEU A 545 -10.96 5.90 -20.70
N ALA A 546 -11.73 5.05 -21.36
CA ALA A 546 -13.13 5.31 -21.68
C ALA A 546 -13.98 5.44 -20.41
N ARG A 547 -13.76 4.58 -19.41
CA ARG A 547 -14.44 4.69 -18.10
C ARG A 547 -14.11 6.01 -17.39
N LEU A 548 -12.84 6.45 -17.43
CA LEU A 548 -12.45 7.73 -16.87
C LEU A 548 -13.16 8.88 -17.59
N ALA A 549 -13.14 8.87 -18.91
CA ALA A 549 -13.79 9.91 -19.72
C ALA A 549 -15.30 10.00 -19.43
N LEU A 550 -15.98 8.86 -19.30
CA LEU A 550 -17.42 8.84 -18.93
C LEU A 550 -17.67 9.45 -17.56
N ARG A 551 -16.83 9.12 -16.58
CA ARG A 551 -16.93 9.68 -15.23
C ARG A 551 -16.71 11.18 -15.23
N ASP A 552 -15.67 11.65 -15.90
CA ASP A 552 -15.34 13.06 -16.01
C ASP A 552 -16.46 13.84 -16.72
N ASP A 553 -17.07 13.28 -17.74
CA ASP A 553 -18.22 13.85 -18.44
C ASP A 553 -19.45 13.99 -17.52
N LEU A 554 -19.72 12.99 -16.68
CA LEU A 554 -20.84 13.00 -15.72
C LEU A 554 -20.63 14.07 -14.64
N TYR A 555 -19.46 14.09 -13.99
CA TYR A 555 -19.15 15.11 -12.97
C TYR A 555 -19.11 16.52 -13.57
N SER A 556 -18.51 16.71 -14.73
CA SER A 556 -18.49 18.01 -15.42
C SER A 556 -19.92 18.48 -15.78
N SER A 557 -20.79 17.56 -16.19
CA SER A 557 -22.20 17.87 -16.47
C SER A 557 -22.93 18.26 -15.20
N LEU A 558 -22.77 17.51 -14.09
CA LEU A 558 -23.40 17.82 -12.82
C LEU A 558 -22.95 19.18 -12.28
N ARG A 559 -21.64 19.47 -12.35
CA ARG A 559 -21.09 20.79 -11.99
C ARG A 559 -21.76 21.94 -12.79
N GLN A 560 -21.89 21.79 -14.09
CA GLN A 560 -22.51 22.80 -14.96
C GLN A 560 -24.01 22.95 -14.69
N LEU A 561 -24.72 21.84 -14.48
CA LEU A 561 -26.14 21.85 -14.15
C LEU A 561 -26.41 22.52 -12.79
N THR A 562 -25.58 22.25 -11.80
CA THR A 562 -25.66 22.92 -10.47
C THR A 562 -25.50 24.43 -10.62
N MET A 563 -24.52 24.90 -11.39
CA MET A 563 -24.35 26.32 -11.67
C MET A 563 -25.56 26.92 -12.43
N GLU A 564 -26.14 26.18 -13.38
CA GLU A 564 -27.32 26.63 -14.14
C GLU A 564 -28.54 26.76 -13.22
N VAL A 565 -28.76 25.79 -12.33
CA VAL A 565 -29.89 25.80 -11.37
C VAL A 565 -29.72 26.92 -10.35
N LEU A 566 -28.51 27.13 -9.80
CA LEU A 566 -28.22 28.25 -8.89
C LEU A 566 -28.49 29.60 -9.53
N ALA A 567 -28.07 29.78 -10.79
CA ALA A 567 -28.24 31.06 -11.50
C ALA A 567 -29.71 31.37 -11.82
N GLY A 568 -30.62 30.40 -11.82
CA GLY A 568 -32.04 30.56 -12.07
C GLY A 568 -32.91 30.64 -10.82
N GLY A 569 -32.39 30.24 -9.66
CA GLY A 569 -33.14 30.22 -8.39
C GLY A 569 -33.07 31.50 -7.62
N GLU A 570 -34.07 31.75 -6.77
CA GLU A 570 -34.11 32.88 -5.87
C GLU A 570 -33.46 32.57 -4.50
N PRO A 571 -32.92 33.59 -3.80
CA PRO A 571 -32.38 33.42 -2.46
C PRO A 571 -33.42 32.90 -1.47
N GLY A 572 -33.08 31.83 -0.74
CA GLY A 572 -33.95 31.26 0.31
C GLY A 572 -34.89 30.15 -0.17
N GLU A 573 -34.90 29.82 -1.45
CA GLU A 573 -35.56 28.63 -1.97
C GLU A 573 -34.84 27.37 -1.56
N SER A 574 -35.60 26.30 -1.29
CA SER A 574 -35.05 24.97 -1.06
C SER A 574 -34.44 24.39 -2.34
N PRO A 575 -33.54 23.42 -2.23
CA PRO A 575 -32.97 22.72 -3.40
C PRO A 575 -34.05 22.18 -4.34
N GLN A 576 -35.15 21.63 -3.80
CA GLN A 576 -36.24 21.08 -4.61
C GLN A 576 -37.02 22.17 -5.37
N GLU A 577 -37.31 23.31 -4.74
CA GLU A 577 -37.97 24.44 -5.41
C GLU A 577 -37.14 24.96 -6.57
N LYS A 578 -35.83 25.13 -6.37
CA LYS A 578 -34.89 25.53 -7.46
C LYS A 578 -34.87 24.51 -8.62
N ILE A 579 -34.87 23.21 -8.32
CA ILE A 579 -34.90 22.14 -9.32
C ILE A 579 -36.21 22.17 -10.09
N ASP A 580 -37.37 22.29 -9.39
CA ASP A 580 -38.70 22.29 -10.02
C ASP A 580 -38.87 23.50 -10.96
N GLU A 581 -38.42 24.69 -10.56
CA GLU A 581 -38.44 25.89 -11.40
C GLU A 581 -37.52 25.73 -12.64
N TRP A 582 -36.28 25.25 -12.44
CA TRP A 582 -35.37 24.97 -13.53
C TRP A 582 -35.97 23.94 -14.52
N GLU A 583 -36.63 22.90 -14.02
CA GLU A 583 -37.29 21.90 -14.89
C GLU A 583 -38.43 22.50 -15.68
N SER A 584 -39.28 23.31 -15.03
CA SER A 584 -40.42 23.93 -15.72
C SER A 584 -39.96 24.81 -16.89
N THR A 585 -38.88 25.54 -16.69
CA THR A 585 -38.30 26.42 -17.71
C THR A 585 -37.57 25.68 -18.81
N ASN A 586 -37.09 24.44 -18.54
CA ASN A 586 -36.28 23.64 -19.48
C ASN A 586 -36.97 22.34 -19.94
N ALA A 587 -38.29 22.21 -19.74
CA ALA A 587 -39.05 20.99 -19.91
C ALA A 587 -38.84 20.29 -21.27
N SER A 588 -38.78 21.03 -22.39
CA SER A 588 -38.60 20.46 -23.72
C SER A 588 -37.19 19.88 -23.95
N ARG A 589 -36.18 20.40 -23.31
CA ARG A 589 -34.78 19.92 -23.34
C ARG A 589 -34.64 18.66 -22.47
N LEU A 590 -35.21 18.70 -21.29
CA LEU A 590 -35.07 17.64 -20.27
C LEU A 590 -35.91 16.38 -20.63
N SER A 591 -37.13 16.56 -21.20
CA SER A 591 -37.99 15.44 -21.50
C SER A 591 -37.37 14.42 -22.46
N ARG A 592 -36.63 14.87 -23.46
CA ARG A 592 -35.95 13.97 -24.44
C ARG A 592 -34.80 13.20 -23.80
N ALA A 593 -34.00 13.88 -23.01
CA ALA A 593 -32.88 13.24 -22.32
C ALA A 593 -33.37 12.22 -21.27
N ARG A 594 -34.40 12.58 -20.51
CA ARG A 594 -35.04 11.66 -19.55
C ARG A 594 -35.63 10.42 -20.20
N ALA A 595 -36.37 10.58 -21.31
CA ALA A 595 -36.93 9.44 -22.00
C ALA A 595 -35.87 8.43 -22.43
N ALA A 596 -34.72 8.93 -22.95
CA ALA A 596 -33.62 8.08 -23.34
C ALA A 596 -32.92 7.42 -22.13
N LEU A 597 -32.79 8.14 -21.01
CA LEU A 597 -32.22 7.56 -19.78
C LEU A 597 -33.14 6.47 -19.21
N VAL A 598 -34.45 6.70 -19.16
CA VAL A 598 -35.41 5.68 -18.72
C VAL A 598 -35.33 4.42 -19.61
N GLU A 599 -35.23 4.57 -20.92
CA GLU A 599 -35.04 3.43 -21.83
C GLU A 599 -33.76 2.65 -21.54
N ILE A 600 -32.65 3.34 -21.23
CA ILE A 600 -31.37 2.72 -20.86
C ILE A 600 -31.51 1.98 -19.51
N PHE A 601 -32.16 2.59 -18.52
CA PHE A 601 -32.41 1.94 -17.23
C PHE A 601 -33.25 0.69 -17.35
N GLU A 602 -34.33 0.74 -18.15
CA GLU A 602 -35.23 -0.39 -18.37
C GLU A 602 -34.59 -1.52 -19.19
N SER A 603 -33.62 -1.21 -20.06
CA SER A 603 -32.90 -2.21 -20.85
C SER A 603 -32.09 -3.20 -20.04
N GLY A 604 -31.66 -2.80 -18.84
CA GLY A 604 -30.78 -3.58 -17.95
C GLY A 604 -29.38 -3.83 -18.53
N THR A 605 -29.05 -3.26 -19.70
CA THR A 605 -27.75 -3.44 -20.37
C THR A 605 -26.85 -2.29 -19.97
N LEU A 606 -25.82 -2.58 -19.14
CA LEU A 606 -24.88 -1.61 -18.61
C LEU A 606 -23.46 -1.87 -19.14
N ASP A 607 -23.30 -1.68 -20.45
CA ASP A 607 -21.99 -1.76 -21.10
C ASP A 607 -21.43 -0.36 -21.41
N LEU A 608 -20.19 -0.32 -21.92
CA LEU A 608 -19.50 0.92 -22.26
C LEU A 608 -20.28 1.75 -23.31
N ALA A 609 -20.96 1.09 -24.24
CA ALA A 609 -21.70 1.75 -25.33
C ALA A 609 -22.97 2.43 -24.80
N THR A 610 -23.77 1.72 -24.01
CA THR A 610 -25.01 2.27 -23.41
C THR A 610 -24.72 3.38 -22.43
N LEU A 611 -23.68 3.23 -21.58
CA LEU A 611 -23.26 4.29 -20.65
C LEU A 611 -22.67 5.51 -21.35
N SER A 612 -22.04 5.34 -22.52
CA SER A 612 -21.60 6.47 -23.37
C SER A 612 -22.79 7.27 -23.91
N VAL A 613 -23.88 6.58 -24.29
CA VAL A 613 -25.11 7.25 -24.70
C VAL A 613 -25.76 7.98 -23.52
N ALA A 614 -25.82 7.34 -22.35
CA ALA A 614 -26.35 7.95 -21.13
C ALA A 614 -25.59 9.24 -20.74
N ALA A 615 -24.26 9.19 -20.69
CA ALA A 615 -23.43 10.37 -20.40
C ALA A 615 -23.67 11.50 -21.41
N ARG A 616 -23.82 11.17 -22.71
CA ARG A 616 -24.18 12.14 -23.73
C ARG A 616 -25.57 12.75 -23.49
N GLN A 617 -26.57 12.00 -23.02
CA GLN A 617 -27.89 12.54 -22.69
C GLN A 617 -27.80 13.50 -21.51
N VAL A 618 -27.07 13.15 -20.44
CA VAL A 618 -26.83 14.04 -19.30
C VAL A 618 -26.16 15.33 -19.77
N ARG A 619 -25.12 15.25 -20.60
CA ARG A 619 -24.46 16.41 -21.17
C ARG A 619 -25.42 17.27 -22.02
N SER A 620 -26.38 16.69 -22.72
CA SER A 620 -27.37 17.42 -23.51
C SER A 620 -28.35 18.20 -22.67
N MET A 621 -28.46 17.91 -21.35
CA MET A 621 -29.25 18.67 -20.39
C MET A 621 -28.61 20.00 -20.04
N VAL A 622 -27.29 20.14 -20.21
CA VAL A 622 -26.55 21.40 -19.97
C VAL A 622 -26.90 22.41 -21.07
N ARG A 623 -27.18 23.64 -20.68
CA ARG A 623 -27.42 24.73 -21.65
C ARG A 623 -26.10 25.05 -22.35
N SER A 624 -26.05 24.93 -23.69
CA SER A 624 -24.90 25.45 -24.42
C SER A 624 -24.87 26.97 -24.22
N MET A 625 -23.86 27.49 -23.58
CA MET A 625 -23.57 28.92 -23.57
C MET A 625 -23.30 29.31 -25.02
N GLY A 626 -24.34 29.72 -25.72
CA GLY A 626 -24.19 30.35 -27.03
C GLY A 626 -23.27 31.54 -26.85
N THR A 627 -22.23 31.60 -27.66
CA THR A 627 -21.51 32.83 -27.92
C THR A 627 -22.51 33.95 -28.05
N ARG A 628 -22.61 34.84 -27.06
CA ARG A 628 -23.21 36.14 -27.27
C ARG A 628 -22.31 36.80 -28.32
N SER A 629 -22.68 36.67 -29.58
CA SER A 629 -22.19 37.55 -30.61
C SER A 629 -22.60 38.96 -30.17
N GLU A 630 -21.61 39.78 -29.84
CA GLU A 630 -21.77 41.22 -29.88
C GLU A 630 -22.27 41.57 -31.27
N VAL A 631 -23.58 41.75 -31.40
CA VAL A 631 -24.19 42.43 -32.52
C VAL A 631 -24.97 43.58 -31.90
N GLY A 632 -24.44 44.74 -32.04
CA GLY A 632 -25.29 45.90 -32.08
C GLY A 632 -24.88 47.13 -31.27
N ARG A 633 -24.06 47.94 -31.92
CA ARG A 633 -23.99 49.43 -31.90
C ARG A 633 -23.16 50.09 -30.80
#